data_6dbbd9fde03e02e40cd7932cb6ef46bf
#
_entry.id   6dbbd9fde03e02e40cd7932cb6ef46bf
#
_cell.length_a   1.000
_cell.length_b   1.000
_cell.length_c   1.000
_cell.angle_alpha   90.00
_cell.angle_beta   90.00
_cell.angle_gamma   90.00
#
_symmetry.space_group_name_H-M   'P 1'
#
loop_
_entity.id
_entity.type
_entity.pdbx_description
1 polymer ?
#
loop_
_entity_poly.entity_id
_entity_poly.type
_entity_poly.pdbx_seq_one_letter_code
_entity_poly.pdbx_strand_id
1 'polypeptide(L)'
;MDGGLIKLLAPQIPSLANTTLWHTLGMTQTSNHWDLRTALTVQVLRSIMSGNGHEPSPVGKVQASTLKDPGVKGKTWVAKATIPAPRENQEGIRHAVFKAIDEMSNGKPEYTHPNLVDTEVEWTGFRPNAGNNETMPDISEEEKYKRLMAEPTRTSDTTILYFHGGAYYLCDPSTHRNLTSRLAKESGARVCSVRYRLAPQAAFPSQLLDALMVYLSLLYPPPGSLHEPIPASKIVLAGDSAGGNLVFALLQFLLHLHRTSPTDSSTPPLLRFHGAQVPAPLPAAASAAAAWLDISRALPSITHNEKYDYLPPPNHSDATARYPPDAIWPSDPPRGDLFCTLDLLDHPLVSPVLADSWAGAPPLFLNTGEEMLTDEIKFLAARAARQGVAVEFEQYQAMPHCFAMLLPGLPTSVRCVRAWGEFCRKVGEGGGMEGWVGETKGTWVEARTGREEQREVAELSDGLGMEEVRRLVGEAKGKRVAGFEGEAKTLPKAAL
;
A
#
# COMPACT_ATOMS: atom_id res chain seq x y z
N MET A 1 -31.84 -1.31 6.39
CA MET A 1 -30.52 -1.42 7.04
C MET A 1 -30.23 -2.88 7.25
N ASP A 2 -29.09 -3.35 6.80
CA ASP A 2 -28.71 -4.75 6.90
C ASP A 2 -28.55 -5.12 8.38
N GLY A 3 -29.16 -6.25 8.81
CA GLY A 3 -29.11 -6.69 10.21
C GLY A 3 -27.70 -6.92 10.76
N GLY A 4 -26.72 -7.11 9.88
CA GLY A 4 -25.29 -7.17 10.22
C GLY A 4 -24.73 -5.83 10.69
N LEU A 5 -25.11 -4.74 10.04
CA LEU A 5 -24.67 -3.39 10.41
C LEU A 5 -25.22 -2.96 11.77
N ILE A 6 -26.48 -3.33 12.07
CA ILE A 6 -27.12 -3.04 13.37
C ILE A 6 -26.38 -3.79 14.49
N LYS A 7 -26.04 -5.06 14.30
CA LYS A 7 -25.30 -5.86 15.29
C LYS A 7 -23.89 -5.31 15.54
N LEU A 8 -23.23 -4.75 14.49
CA LEU A 8 -21.91 -4.14 14.60
C LEU A 8 -21.94 -2.79 15.34
N LEU A 9 -22.98 -1.97 15.10
CA LEU A 9 -23.08 -0.62 15.65
C LEU A 9 -23.76 -0.56 17.02
N ALA A 10 -24.65 -1.50 17.35
CA ALA A 10 -25.40 -1.46 18.61
C ALA A 10 -24.51 -1.35 19.87
N PRO A 11 -23.41 -2.11 20.02
CA PRO A 11 -22.50 -1.97 21.16
C PRO A 11 -21.79 -0.61 21.22
N GLN A 12 -21.72 0.10 20.08
CA GLN A 12 -21.00 1.36 19.95
C GLN A 12 -21.88 2.60 20.21
N ILE A 13 -23.21 2.41 20.34
CA ILE A 13 -24.16 3.51 20.51
C ILE A 13 -23.75 4.50 21.64
N PRO A 14 -23.35 4.04 22.85
CA PRO A 14 -22.94 4.96 23.91
C PRO A 14 -21.71 5.79 23.52
N SER A 15 -20.70 5.19 22.91
CA SER A 15 -19.51 5.87 22.47
C SER A 15 -19.80 6.88 21.34
N LEU A 16 -20.63 6.50 20.38
CA LEU A 16 -21.07 7.38 19.29
C LEU A 16 -21.91 8.56 19.80
N ALA A 17 -22.80 8.33 20.77
CA ALA A 17 -23.56 9.41 21.41
C ALA A 17 -22.64 10.38 22.16
N ASN A 18 -21.66 9.87 22.89
CA ASN A 18 -20.67 10.68 23.58
C ASN A 18 -19.82 11.50 22.57
N THR A 19 -19.33 10.87 21.52
CA THR A 19 -18.59 11.57 20.44
C THR A 19 -19.46 12.65 19.81
N THR A 20 -20.74 12.36 19.52
CA THR A 20 -21.67 13.35 18.96
C THR A 20 -21.81 14.56 19.86
N LEU A 21 -22.06 14.33 21.16
CA LEU A 21 -22.24 15.41 22.15
C LEU A 21 -21.01 16.31 22.23
N TRP A 22 -19.85 15.73 22.54
CA TRP A 22 -18.62 16.52 22.76
C TRP A 22 -18.09 17.18 21.48
N HIS A 23 -18.23 16.51 20.34
CA HIS A 23 -17.84 17.10 19.06
C HIS A 23 -18.74 18.27 18.69
N THR A 24 -20.05 18.17 18.88
CA THR A 24 -21.00 19.26 18.58
C THR A 24 -20.79 20.46 19.51
N LEU A 25 -20.40 20.23 20.76
CA LEU A 25 -20.04 21.26 21.69
C LEU A 25 -18.66 21.90 21.43
N GLY A 26 -17.91 21.43 20.44
CA GLY A 26 -16.57 21.94 20.14
C GLY A 26 -15.51 21.53 21.17
N MET A 27 -15.79 20.52 22.00
CA MET A 27 -14.94 20.14 23.15
C MET A 27 -14.01 18.96 22.86
N THR A 28 -14.02 18.39 21.64
CA THR A 28 -13.04 17.38 21.24
C THR A 28 -11.82 18.01 20.59
N GLN A 29 -10.66 17.36 20.67
CA GLN A 29 -9.42 17.81 20.02
C GLN A 29 -9.55 17.93 18.49
N THR A 30 -10.53 17.23 17.90
CA THR A 30 -10.74 17.16 16.45
C THR A 30 -11.89 18.05 15.94
N SER A 31 -12.68 18.66 16.82
CA SER A 31 -13.88 19.43 16.45
C SER A 31 -13.58 20.67 15.60
N ASN A 32 -12.36 21.21 15.70
CA ASN A 32 -11.92 22.34 14.87
C ASN A 32 -11.47 21.92 13.46
N HIS A 33 -11.28 20.63 13.22
CA HIS A 33 -10.74 20.10 11.97
C HIS A 33 -11.75 19.23 11.21
N TRP A 34 -12.57 18.46 11.93
CA TRP A 34 -13.49 17.49 11.35
C TRP A 34 -14.93 18.00 11.37
N ASP A 35 -15.74 17.48 10.46
CA ASP A 35 -17.18 17.46 10.60
C ASP A 35 -17.61 16.26 11.48
N LEU A 36 -18.86 16.27 11.93
CA LEU A 36 -19.39 15.19 12.77
C LEU A 36 -19.34 13.81 12.08
N ARG A 37 -19.56 13.78 10.77
CA ARG A 37 -19.51 12.53 10.00
C ARG A 37 -18.11 11.91 10.03
N THR A 38 -17.08 12.73 9.84
CA THR A 38 -15.68 12.29 9.94
C THR A 38 -15.37 11.78 11.34
N ALA A 39 -15.75 12.53 12.40
CA ALA A 39 -15.53 12.12 13.78
C ALA A 39 -16.20 10.76 14.10
N LEU A 40 -17.45 10.56 13.68
CA LEU A 40 -18.16 9.31 13.89
C LEU A 40 -17.56 8.15 13.07
N THR A 41 -17.14 8.41 11.83
CA THR A 41 -16.49 7.37 10.99
C THR A 41 -15.19 6.90 11.63
N VAL A 42 -14.33 7.83 12.06
CA VAL A 42 -13.07 7.48 12.74
C VAL A 42 -13.34 6.73 14.06
N GLN A 43 -14.36 7.16 14.83
CA GLN A 43 -14.73 6.48 16.07
C GLN A 43 -15.19 5.03 15.82
N VAL A 44 -15.99 4.79 14.78
CA VAL A 44 -16.42 3.43 14.40
C VAL A 44 -15.20 2.59 14.00
N LEU A 45 -14.30 3.14 13.19
CA LEU A 45 -13.09 2.42 12.77
C LEU A 45 -12.18 2.09 13.96
N ARG A 46 -11.95 3.04 14.87
CA ARG A 46 -11.22 2.78 16.12
C ARG A 46 -11.82 1.61 16.90
N SER A 47 -13.13 1.64 17.06
CA SER A 47 -13.86 0.59 17.76
C SER A 47 -13.67 -0.79 17.12
N ILE A 48 -13.75 -0.86 15.80
CA ILE A 48 -13.55 -2.12 15.05
C ILE A 48 -12.11 -2.60 15.22
N MET A 49 -11.14 -1.71 15.08
CA MET A 49 -9.70 -2.04 15.15
C MET A 49 -9.21 -2.38 16.56
N SER A 50 -9.82 -1.78 17.59
CA SER A 50 -9.44 -2.00 19.00
C SER A 50 -10.22 -3.16 19.67
N GLY A 51 -11.17 -3.77 18.96
CA GLY A 51 -11.98 -4.86 19.50
C GLY A 51 -13.02 -4.44 20.55
N ASN A 52 -13.19 -3.15 20.86
CA ASN A 52 -14.22 -2.60 21.79
C ASN A 52 -14.37 -3.33 23.13
N GLY A 53 -13.28 -3.83 23.71
CA GLY A 53 -13.34 -4.61 24.94
C GLY A 53 -13.86 -6.05 24.76
N HIS A 54 -14.12 -6.46 23.54
CA HIS A 54 -14.36 -7.87 23.18
C HIS A 54 -13.01 -8.57 22.96
N GLU A 55 -13.01 -9.88 23.22
CA GLU A 55 -11.86 -10.70 22.86
C GLU A 55 -11.51 -10.53 21.37
N PRO A 56 -10.23 -10.42 21.00
CA PRO A 56 -9.83 -10.32 19.62
C PRO A 56 -10.39 -11.47 18.80
N SER A 57 -10.84 -11.18 17.58
CA SER A 57 -11.25 -12.25 16.66
C SER A 57 -10.01 -12.93 16.04
N PRO A 58 -10.07 -14.26 15.76
CA PRO A 58 -9.01 -14.94 15.02
C PRO A 58 -8.69 -14.27 13.69
N VAL A 59 -7.43 -14.31 13.26
CA VAL A 59 -6.93 -13.66 12.03
C VAL A 59 -7.71 -14.09 10.81
N GLY A 60 -7.95 -15.39 10.64
CA GLY A 60 -8.69 -15.93 9.49
C GLY A 60 -10.12 -15.42 9.40
N LYS A 61 -10.79 -15.22 10.54
CA LYS A 61 -12.15 -14.65 10.58
C LYS A 61 -12.13 -13.18 10.16
N VAL A 62 -11.20 -12.40 10.68
CA VAL A 62 -11.06 -10.98 10.32
C VAL A 62 -10.73 -10.85 8.84
N GLN A 63 -9.76 -11.62 8.35
CA GLN A 63 -9.36 -11.66 6.94
C GLN A 63 -10.56 -12.01 6.04
N ALA A 64 -11.27 -13.11 6.30
CA ALA A 64 -12.42 -13.54 5.50
C ALA A 64 -13.53 -12.48 5.42
N SER A 65 -13.69 -11.64 6.44
CA SER A 65 -14.67 -10.55 6.43
C SER A 65 -14.36 -9.47 5.41
N THR A 66 -13.08 -9.25 5.09
CA THR A 66 -12.61 -8.24 4.15
C THR A 66 -12.43 -8.75 2.71
N LEU A 67 -12.45 -10.07 2.51
CA LEU A 67 -12.29 -10.71 1.20
C LEU A 67 -13.61 -10.96 0.46
N LYS A 68 -14.73 -10.60 1.07
CA LYS A 68 -16.06 -10.78 0.45
C LYS A 68 -16.25 -9.75 -0.66
N ASP A 69 -16.27 -10.21 -1.92
CA ASP A 69 -16.53 -9.34 -3.08
C ASP A 69 -17.95 -8.77 -3.02
N PRO A 70 -18.14 -7.44 -2.91
CA PRO A 70 -19.45 -6.81 -2.86
C PRO A 70 -20.11 -6.75 -4.25
N GLY A 71 -19.47 -7.24 -5.30
CA GLY A 71 -19.83 -7.03 -6.68
C GLY A 71 -19.43 -5.64 -7.20
N VAL A 72 -19.73 -5.39 -8.46
CA VAL A 72 -19.43 -4.12 -9.13
C VAL A 72 -20.72 -3.40 -9.48
N LYS A 73 -20.86 -2.17 -8.98
CA LYS A 73 -22.02 -1.28 -9.26
C LYS A 73 -21.54 0.13 -9.56
N GLY A 74 -22.36 0.87 -10.28
CA GLY A 74 -22.14 2.28 -10.52
C GLY A 74 -21.06 2.56 -11.57
N LYS A 75 -20.32 3.62 -11.36
CA LYS A 75 -19.40 4.21 -12.35
C LYS A 75 -18.04 3.52 -12.42
N THR A 76 -17.99 2.21 -12.22
CA THR A 76 -16.76 1.44 -12.23
C THR A 76 -16.82 0.33 -13.28
N TRP A 77 -15.81 0.26 -14.16
CA TRP A 77 -15.51 -0.91 -14.96
C TRP A 77 -14.55 -1.83 -14.21
N VAL A 78 -14.80 -3.13 -14.28
CA VAL A 78 -13.87 -4.15 -13.81
C VAL A 78 -13.81 -5.27 -14.83
N ALA A 79 -12.60 -5.63 -15.27
CA ALA A 79 -12.32 -6.84 -16.00
C ALA A 79 -11.27 -7.65 -15.23
N LYS A 80 -11.53 -8.94 -15.00
CA LYS A 80 -10.65 -9.82 -14.23
C LYS A 80 -9.76 -10.62 -15.18
N ALA A 81 -8.52 -10.84 -14.79
CA ALA A 81 -7.58 -11.70 -15.51
C ALA A 81 -6.69 -12.45 -14.52
N THR A 82 -6.16 -13.56 -14.97
CA THR A 82 -5.14 -14.32 -14.23
C THR A 82 -3.82 -14.24 -14.99
N ILE A 83 -2.79 -13.81 -14.32
CA ILE A 83 -1.41 -13.80 -14.82
C ILE A 83 -0.80 -15.16 -14.47
N PRO A 84 -0.44 -16.00 -15.44
CA PRO A 84 0.13 -17.31 -15.18
C PRO A 84 1.55 -17.17 -14.63
N ALA A 85 1.88 -17.96 -13.63
CA ALA A 85 3.24 -18.09 -13.14
C ALA A 85 4.14 -18.77 -14.18
N PRO A 86 5.36 -18.29 -14.42
CA PRO A 86 6.33 -19.03 -15.22
C PRO A 86 6.67 -20.36 -14.53
N ARG A 87 6.96 -21.41 -15.33
CA ARG A 87 7.43 -22.68 -14.79
C ARG A 87 8.75 -22.51 -14.04
N GLU A 88 8.99 -23.32 -13.03
CA GLU A 88 10.16 -23.18 -12.14
C GLU A 88 11.50 -23.15 -12.91
N ASN A 89 11.64 -23.92 -13.97
CA ASN A 89 12.84 -23.91 -14.83
C ASN A 89 12.88 -22.76 -15.86
N GLN A 90 11.86 -21.88 -15.89
CA GLN A 90 11.72 -20.77 -16.82
C GLN A 90 11.71 -19.41 -16.14
N GLU A 91 12.00 -19.36 -14.85
CA GLU A 91 12.00 -18.12 -14.06
C GLU A 91 13.35 -17.89 -13.39
N GLY A 92 13.68 -16.63 -13.19
CA GLY A 92 14.81 -16.17 -12.42
C GLY A 92 14.42 -15.15 -11.35
N ILE A 93 13.12 -14.85 -11.24
CA ILE A 93 12.55 -13.86 -10.34
C ILE A 93 12.85 -14.21 -8.89
N ARG A 94 12.57 -15.47 -8.49
CA ARG A 94 12.81 -15.95 -7.11
C ARG A 94 14.27 -15.81 -6.72
N HIS A 95 15.17 -16.28 -7.59
CA HIS A 95 16.60 -16.18 -7.34
C HIS A 95 17.05 -14.73 -7.19
N ALA A 96 16.58 -13.83 -8.05
CA ALA A 96 16.93 -12.42 -7.99
C ALA A 96 16.41 -11.75 -6.70
N VAL A 97 15.16 -12.04 -6.29
CA VAL A 97 14.59 -11.49 -5.05
C VAL A 97 15.31 -12.02 -3.82
N PHE A 98 15.57 -13.34 -3.74
CA PHE A 98 16.26 -13.93 -2.59
C PHE A 98 17.70 -13.42 -2.49
N LYS A 99 18.41 -13.33 -3.61
CA LYS A 99 19.74 -12.72 -3.66
C LYS A 99 19.73 -11.27 -3.18
N ALA A 100 18.75 -10.46 -3.62
CA ALA A 100 18.64 -9.08 -3.15
C ALA A 100 18.35 -8.99 -1.64
N ILE A 101 17.51 -9.88 -1.10
CA ILE A 101 17.29 -9.96 0.35
C ILE A 101 18.60 -10.25 1.07
N ASP A 102 19.35 -11.23 0.62
CA ASP A 102 20.63 -11.61 1.26
C ASP A 102 21.67 -10.48 1.15
N GLU A 103 21.78 -9.83 -0.02
CA GLU A 103 22.74 -8.73 -0.26
C GLU A 103 22.42 -7.44 0.48
N MET A 104 21.14 -7.15 0.74
CA MET A 104 20.69 -5.96 1.46
C MET A 104 20.56 -6.18 2.97
N SER A 105 20.77 -7.39 3.45
CA SER A 105 20.68 -7.74 4.86
C SER A 105 21.97 -7.48 5.62
N ASN A 106 21.83 -7.13 6.90
CA ASN A 106 22.93 -7.12 7.86
C ASN A 106 23.07 -8.52 8.49
N GLY A 107 23.58 -9.50 7.75
CA GLY A 107 23.72 -10.88 8.22
C GLY A 107 23.01 -11.89 7.32
N LYS A 108 22.60 -13.02 7.86
CA LYS A 108 21.86 -14.07 7.16
C LYS A 108 20.48 -14.22 7.81
N PRO A 109 19.47 -13.50 7.33
CA PRO A 109 18.12 -13.60 7.88
C PRO A 109 17.48 -14.95 7.52
N GLU A 110 16.68 -15.47 8.44
CA GLU A 110 15.82 -16.61 8.16
C GLU A 110 14.49 -16.12 7.57
N TYR A 111 14.11 -16.65 6.41
CA TYR A 111 12.83 -16.34 5.77
C TYR A 111 12.35 -17.47 4.86
N THR A 112 11.10 -17.41 4.47
CA THR A 112 10.52 -18.42 3.56
C THR A 112 10.98 -18.21 2.12
N HIS A 113 11.06 -19.31 1.35
CA HIS A 113 11.40 -19.28 -0.08
C HIS A 113 10.19 -19.71 -0.92
N PRO A 114 9.14 -18.89 -1.03
CA PRO A 114 7.90 -19.26 -1.69
C PRO A 114 8.09 -19.45 -3.19
N ASN A 115 7.26 -20.31 -3.78
CA ASN A 115 7.15 -20.45 -5.23
C ASN A 115 6.33 -19.29 -5.82
N LEU A 116 6.49 -19.03 -7.12
CA LEU A 116 5.56 -18.21 -7.88
C LEU A 116 4.24 -18.96 -8.03
N VAL A 117 3.14 -18.21 -8.06
CA VAL A 117 1.79 -18.73 -8.26
C VAL A 117 1.06 -17.86 -9.28
N ASP A 118 0.06 -18.42 -9.93
CA ASP A 118 -0.84 -17.65 -10.75
C ASP A 118 -1.45 -16.50 -9.93
N THR A 119 -1.41 -15.29 -10.46
CA THR A 119 -1.85 -14.10 -9.74
C THR A 119 -3.01 -13.45 -10.45
N GLU A 120 -4.12 -13.29 -9.75
CA GLU A 120 -5.28 -12.57 -10.27
C GLU A 120 -5.04 -11.06 -10.26
N VAL A 121 -5.57 -10.39 -11.28
CA VAL A 121 -5.59 -8.92 -11.38
C VAL A 121 -6.98 -8.43 -11.75
N GLU A 122 -7.32 -7.22 -11.32
CA GLU A 122 -8.51 -6.50 -11.76
C GLU A 122 -8.10 -5.26 -12.56
N TRP A 123 -8.50 -5.22 -13.84
CA TRP A 123 -8.41 -4.01 -14.64
C TRP A 123 -9.60 -3.11 -14.31
N THR A 124 -9.31 -1.92 -13.79
CA THR A 124 -10.32 -0.98 -13.36
C THR A 124 -10.29 0.28 -14.21
N GLY A 125 -11.48 0.76 -14.59
CA GLY A 125 -11.69 2.02 -15.31
C GLY A 125 -12.91 2.78 -14.79
N PHE A 126 -13.05 4.02 -15.22
CA PHE A 126 -14.22 4.84 -14.91
C PHE A 126 -15.29 4.68 -15.98
N ARG A 127 -16.56 4.52 -15.57
CA ARG A 127 -17.76 4.31 -16.40
C ARG A 127 -18.71 5.49 -16.23
N PRO A 128 -18.53 6.58 -17.00
CA PRO A 128 -19.23 7.86 -16.75
C PRO A 128 -20.75 7.77 -16.87
N ASN A 129 -21.24 6.96 -17.82
CA ASN A 129 -22.66 6.89 -18.18
C ASN A 129 -23.46 5.90 -17.33
N ALA A 130 -22.82 5.15 -16.43
CA ALA A 130 -23.53 4.21 -15.57
C ALA A 130 -24.29 4.91 -14.44
N GLY A 131 -25.51 4.44 -14.17
CA GLY A 131 -26.28 4.84 -12.98
C GLY A 131 -25.63 4.32 -11.70
N ASN A 132 -25.84 5.00 -10.56
CA ASN A 132 -25.18 4.67 -9.30
C ASN A 132 -25.38 3.21 -8.83
N ASN A 133 -26.51 2.60 -9.15
CA ASN A 133 -26.84 1.21 -8.78
C ASN A 133 -26.78 0.24 -9.97
N GLU A 134 -26.34 0.71 -11.13
CA GLU A 134 -26.25 -0.11 -12.34
C GLU A 134 -25.14 -1.15 -12.18
N THR A 135 -25.49 -2.42 -12.38
CA THR A 135 -24.54 -3.53 -12.32
C THR A 135 -23.68 -3.60 -13.57
N MET A 136 -22.56 -4.31 -13.47
CA MET A 136 -21.76 -4.66 -14.64
C MET A 136 -22.59 -5.54 -15.59
N PRO A 137 -22.44 -5.37 -16.92
CA PRO A 137 -23.05 -6.28 -17.87
C PRO A 137 -22.47 -7.70 -17.74
N ASP A 138 -23.32 -8.68 -17.97
CA ASP A 138 -22.91 -10.10 -18.01
C ASP A 138 -22.33 -10.45 -19.38
N ILE A 139 -21.04 -10.22 -19.55
CA ILE A 139 -20.25 -10.43 -20.76
C ILE A 139 -18.88 -10.98 -20.37
N SER A 140 -18.11 -11.52 -21.34
CA SER A 140 -16.78 -12.07 -21.07
C SER A 140 -15.80 -11.02 -20.52
N GLU A 141 -14.75 -11.46 -19.85
CA GLU A 141 -13.74 -10.55 -19.28
C GLU A 141 -12.98 -9.79 -20.39
N GLU A 142 -12.75 -10.43 -21.54
CA GLU A 142 -12.17 -9.78 -22.73
C GLU A 142 -13.06 -8.65 -23.23
N GLU A 143 -14.38 -8.87 -23.30
CA GLU A 143 -15.31 -7.85 -23.76
C GLU A 143 -15.44 -6.72 -22.71
N LYS A 144 -15.39 -7.03 -21.41
CA LYS A 144 -15.34 -6.01 -20.35
C LYS A 144 -14.08 -5.15 -20.50
N TYR A 145 -12.91 -5.79 -20.67
CA TYR A 145 -11.65 -5.08 -20.87
C TYR A 145 -11.68 -4.21 -22.14
N LYS A 146 -12.18 -4.75 -23.26
CA LYS A 146 -12.32 -4.01 -24.51
C LYS A 146 -13.20 -2.76 -24.34
N ARG A 147 -14.32 -2.86 -23.63
CA ARG A 147 -15.19 -1.71 -23.34
C ARG A 147 -14.53 -0.71 -22.40
N LEU A 148 -13.83 -1.17 -21.37
CA LEU A 148 -13.03 -0.31 -20.51
C LEU A 148 -12.03 0.50 -21.34
N MET A 149 -11.34 -0.15 -22.30
CA MET A 149 -10.37 0.50 -23.16
C MET A 149 -10.97 1.49 -24.15
N ALA A 150 -12.25 1.32 -24.51
CA ALA A 150 -12.99 2.19 -25.42
C ALA A 150 -13.71 3.36 -24.72
N GLU A 151 -13.65 3.45 -23.38
CA GLU A 151 -14.33 4.53 -22.63
C GLU A 151 -13.74 5.90 -22.99
N PRO A 152 -14.61 6.90 -23.30
CA PRO A 152 -14.14 8.25 -23.67
C PRO A 152 -13.33 8.95 -22.56
N THR A 153 -13.50 8.54 -21.30
CA THR A 153 -12.76 9.08 -20.16
C THR A 153 -11.33 8.56 -20.08
N ARG A 154 -10.99 7.52 -20.85
CA ARG A 154 -9.62 7.04 -20.99
C ARG A 154 -8.87 7.89 -22.02
N THR A 155 -8.20 8.91 -21.52
CA THR A 155 -7.47 9.90 -22.34
C THR A 155 -5.96 9.73 -22.27
N SER A 156 -5.45 8.80 -21.47
CA SER A 156 -4.03 8.52 -21.30
C SER A 156 -3.72 7.04 -21.57
N ASP A 157 -2.56 6.75 -22.14
CA ASP A 157 -2.04 5.38 -22.33
C ASP A 157 -1.33 4.85 -21.09
N THR A 158 -1.28 5.65 -20.02
CA THR A 158 -0.71 5.23 -18.72
C THR A 158 -1.46 4.03 -18.16
N THR A 159 -0.72 3.13 -17.56
CA THR A 159 -1.23 2.03 -16.75
C THR A 159 -0.75 2.22 -15.31
N ILE A 160 -1.69 2.30 -14.40
CA ILE A 160 -1.39 2.38 -12.96
C ILE A 160 -1.41 0.94 -12.43
N LEU A 161 -0.23 0.42 -12.04
CA LEU A 161 -0.11 -0.86 -11.34
C LEU A 161 -0.34 -0.62 -9.85
N TYR A 162 -1.49 -1.08 -9.36
CA TYR A 162 -1.97 -0.75 -8.03
C TYR A 162 -1.89 -1.91 -7.06
N PHE A 163 -1.33 -1.65 -5.87
CA PHE A 163 -1.29 -2.58 -4.73
C PHE A 163 -2.17 -2.03 -3.61
N HIS A 164 -3.14 -2.82 -3.19
CA HIS A 164 -4.10 -2.41 -2.16
C HIS A 164 -3.49 -2.41 -0.75
N GLY A 165 -4.04 -1.59 0.14
CA GLY A 165 -3.73 -1.61 1.57
C GLY A 165 -4.35 -2.79 2.31
N GLY A 166 -4.30 -2.75 3.66
CA GLY A 166 -4.84 -3.79 4.53
C GLY A 166 -3.79 -4.58 5.30
N ALA A 167 -2.70 -3.89 5.67
CA ALA A 167 -1.63 -4.42 6.53
C ALA A 167 -1.09 -5.80 6.07
N TYR A 168 -1.11 -6.07 4.78
CA TYR A 168 -0.71 -7.31 4.12
C TYR A 168 -1.54 -8.55 4.43
N TYR A 169 -2.51 -8.48 5.35
CA TYR A 169 -3.35 -9.62 5.71
C TYR A 169 -4.85 -9.39 5.54
N LEU A 170 -5.27 -8.19 5.16
CA LEU A 170 -6.67 -7.81 4.92
C LEU A 170 -6.85 -7.29 3.50
N CYS A 171 -8.11 -7.19 3.10
CA CYS A 171 -8.53 -6.57 1.84
C CYS A 171 -8.08 -7.33 0.58
N ASP A 172 -8.58 -6.86 -0.53
CA ASP A 172 -8.23 -7.29 -1.87
C ASP A 172 -8.60 -6.19 -2.90
N PRO A 173 -8.36 -6.36 -4.20
CA PRO A 173 -8.74 -5.38 -5.21
C PRO A 173 -10.19 -4.91 -5.12
N SER A 174 -11.13 -5.81 -4.74
CA SER A 174 -12.57 -5.47 -4.68
C SER A 174 -12.90 -4.41 -3.64
N THR A 175 -12.14 -4.34 -2.55
CA THR A 175 -12.32 -3.34 -1.49
C THR A 175 -11.86 -1.95 -1.92
N HIS A 176 -10.95 -1.86 -2.91
CA HIS A 176 -10.35 -0.62 -3.38
C HIS A 176 -10.95 -0.10 -4.71
N ARG A 177 -11.93 -0.80 -5.30
CA ARG A 177 -12.54 -0.43 -6.60
C ARG A 177 -13.03 1.02 -6.67
N ASN A 178 -13.57 1.57 -5.57
CA ASN A 178 -14.00 2.97 -5.54
C ASN A 178 -12.82 3.93 -5.71
N LEU A 179 -11.72 3.70 -4.99
CA LEU A 179 -10.52 4.53 -5.07
C LEU A 179 -9.86 4.39 -6.46
N THR A 180 -9.67 3.16 -6.93
CA THR A 180 -9.00 2.89 -8.22
C THR A 180 -9.81 3.39 -9.41
N SER A 181 -11.14 3.34 -9.35
CA SER A 181 -12.01 3.93 -10.38
C SER A 181 -11.94 5.47 -10.40
N ARG A 182 -11.87 6.10 -9.22
CA ARG A 182 -11.65 7.55 -9.12
C ARG A 182 -10.28 7.95 -9.63
N LEU A 183 -9.26 7.16 -9.30
CA LEU A 183 -7.89 7.39 -9.78
C LEU A 183 -7.83 7.23 -11.31
N ALA A 184 -8.49 6.22 -11.87
CA ALA A 184 -8.63 6.06 -13.32
C ALA A 184 -9.32 7.26 -13.97
N LYS A 185 -10.37 7.80 -13.34
CA LYS A 185 -11.07 9.00 -13.83
C LYS A 185 -10.15 10.23 -13.86
N GLU A 186 -9.48 10.52 -12.74
CA GLU A 186 -8.68 11.75 -12.61
C GLU A 186 -7.37 11.69 -13.42
N SER A 187 -6.83 10.48 -13.66
CA SER A 187 -5.65 10.28 -14.49
C SER A 187 -5.96 10.10 -15.99
N GLY A 188 -7.19 9.76 -16.34
CA GLY A 188 -7.53 9.30 -17.69
C GLY A 188 -6.90 7.96 -18.07
N ALA A 189 -6.31 7.25 -17.11
CA ALA A 189 -5.58 5.99 -17.27
C ALA A 189 -6.48 4.77 -16.98
N ARG A 190 -5.93 3.58 -17.16
CA ARG A 190 -6.46 2.32 -16.61
C ARG A 190 -5.66 1.92 -15.38
N VAL A 191 -6.29 1.19 -14.46
CA VAL A 191 -5.64 0.67 -13.26
C VAL A 191 -5.62 -0.86 -13.31
N CYS A 192 -4.46 -1.47 -13.09
CA CYS A 192 -4.27 -2.89 -12.90
C CYS A 192 -4.04 -3.15 -11.41
N SER A 193 -5.07 -3.60 -10.71
CA SER A 193 -5.01 -3.88 -9.27
C SER A 193 -4.63 -5.35 -9.04
N VAL A 194 -3.58 -5.58 -8.25
CA VAL A 194 -3.01 -6.91 -8.01
C VAL A 194 -3.64 -7.56 -6.79
N ARG A 195 -4.14 -8.79 -6.95
CA ARG A 195 -4.54 -9.66 -5.83
C ARG A 195 -3.29 -10.43 -5.36
N TYR A 196 -2.38 -9.75 -4.71
CA TYR A 196 -1.20 -10.37 -4.15
C TYR A 196 -1.55 -11.29 -2.96
N ARG A 197 -0.74 -12.32 -2.72
CA ARG A 197 -0.93 -13.27 -1.62
C ARG A 197 -0.88 -12.56 -0.27
N LEU A 198 -1.79 -12.94 0.62
CA LEU A 198 -1.90 -12.35 1.94
C LEU A 198 -1.17 -13.15 3.02
N ALA A 199 -0.64 -12.44 4.00
CA ALA A 199 -0.19 -12.98 5.26
C ALA A 199 -1.42 -13.40 6.13
N PRO A 200 -1.26 -14.30 7.08
CA PRO A 200 -0.05 -15.02 7.44
C PRO A 200 0.23 -16.25 6.56
N GLN A 201 -0.71 -16.66 5.68
CA GLN A 201 -0.58 -17.86 4.86
C GLN A 201 0.61 -17.76 3.89
N ALA A 202 0.89 -16.56 3.40
CA ALA A 202 2.04 -16.24 2.57
C ALA A 202 2.81 -15.07 3.19
N ALA A 203 3.95 -15.39 3.83
CA ALA A 203 4.83 -14.38 4.39
C ALA A 203 5.67 -13.69 3.31
N PHE A 204 6.30 -12.55 3.67
CA PHE A 204 7.36 -11.96 2.86
C PHE A 204 8.45 -13.03 2.54
N PRO A 205 8.91 -13.11 1.28
CA PRO A 205 8.75 -12.14 0.19
C PRO A 205 7.64 -12.49 -0.84
N SER A 206 6.62 -13.24 -0.47
CA SER A 206 5.56 -13.67 -1.42
C SER A 206 4.91 -12.48 -2.15
N GLN A 207 4.62 -11.40 -1.44
CA GLN A 207 3.97 -10.21 -1.99
C GLN A 207 4.87 -9.48 -2.99
N LEU A 208 6.17 -9.39 -2.69
CA LEU A 208 7.15 -8.79 -3.60
C LEU A 208 7.33 -9.62 -4.86
N LEU A 209 7.31 -10.95 -4.76
CA LEU A 209 7.35 -11.85 -5.90
C LEU A 209 6.12 -11.68 -6.80
N ASP A 210 4.92 -11.60 -6.21
CA ASP A 210 3.68 -11.38 -6.95
C ASP A 210 3.68 -10.02 -7.66
N ALA A 211 4.13 -8.97 -6.97
CA ALA A 211 4.25 -7.62 -7.52
C ALA A 211 5.24 -7.55 -8.69
N LEU A 212 6.42 -8.16 -8.56
CA LEU A 212 7.42 -8.19 -9.62
C LEU A 212 6.93 -9.03 -10.81
N MET A 213 6.29 -10.17 -10.56
CA MET A 213 5.74 -11.01 -11.62
C MET A 213 4.69 -10.26 -12.44
N VAL A 214 3.76 -9.55 -11.80
CA VAL A 214 2.76 -8.76 -12.52
C VAL A 214 3.41 -7.58 -13.24
N TYR A 215 4.37 -6.89 -12.62
CA TYR A 215 5.11 -5.81 -13.30
C TYR A 215 5.77 -6.28 -14.59
N LEU A 216 6.49 -7.41 -14.55
CA LEU A 216 7.11 -8.00 -15.74
C LEU A 216 6.07 -8.48 -16.76
N SER A 217 4.92 -8.98 -16.31
CA SER A 217 3.83 -9.38 -17.20
C SER A 217 3.19 -8.20 -17.94
N LEU A 218 3.16 -7.00 -17.34
CA LEU A 218 2.73 -5.80 -18.06
C LEU A 218 3.68 -5.45 -19.21
N LEU A 219 4.98 -5.62 -18.98
CA LEU A 219 6.02 -5.37 -19.99
C LEU A 219 6.07 -6.47 -21.05
N TYR A 220 5.94 -7.72 -20.64
CA TYR A 220 6.10 -8.94 -21.43
C TYR A 220 4.91 -9.88 -21.21
N PRO A 221 3.74 -9.54 -21.78
CA PRO A 221 2.51 -10.28 -21.50
C PRO A 221 2.62 -11.75 -21.96
N PRO A 222 2.32 -12.70 -21.08
CA PRO A 222 2.21 -14.09 -21.47
C PRO A 222 1.02 -14.32 -22.42
N PRO A 223 1.01 -15.42 -23.20
CA PRO A 223 -0.10 -15.72 -24.08
C PRO A 223 -1.45 -15.75 -23.36
N GLY A 224 -2.46 -15.12 -23.94
CA GLY A 224 -3.80 -14.99 -23.34
C GLY A 224 -4.00 -13.77 -22.44
N SER A 225 -3.01 -12.89 -22.31
CA SER A 225 -3.16 -11.62 -21.63
C SER A 225 -4.19 -10.73 -22.30
N LEU A 226 -4.94 -9.96 -21.53
CA LEU A 226 -5.95 -9.00 -22.05
C LEU A 226 -5.32 -7.76 -22.69
N HIS A 227 -4.03 -7.53 -22.51
CA HIS A 227 -3.32 -6.33 -22.94
C HIS A 227 -2.10 -6.69 -23.82
N GLU A 228 -1.72 -5.76 -24.66
CA GLU A 228 -0.46 -5.76 -25.40
C GLU A 228 0.69 -5.30 -24.49
N PRO A 229 1.98 -5.52 -24.87
CA PRO A 229 3.13 -5.02 -24.12
C PRO A 229 3.01 -3.53 -23.78
N ILE A 230 3.20 -3.20 -22.50
CA ILE A 230 3.13 -1.83 -22.01
C ILE A 230 4.54 -1.33 -21.71
N PRO A 231 5.02 -0.27 -22.34
CA PRO A 231 6.34 0.27 -22.05
C PRO A 231 6.47 0.71 -20.58
N ALA A 232 7.62 0.51 -19.97
CA ALA A 232 7.89 0.95 -18.59
C ALA A 232 7.62 2.44 -18.37
N SER A 233 7.90 3.27 -19.39
CA SER A 233 7.60 4.72 -19.40
C SER A 233 6.11 5.05 -19.34
N LYS A 234 5.23 4.06 -19.43
CA LYS A 234 3.77 4.17 -19.29
C LYS A 234 3.23 3.45 -18.05
N ILE A 235 4.08 2.87 -17.21
CA ILE A 235 3.68 2.17 -15.99
C ILE A 235 4.00 3.02 -14.78
N VAL A 236 2.98 3.37 -13.99
CA VAL A 236 3.13 4.06 -12.70
C VAL A 236 2.79 3.06 -11.60
N LEU A 237 3.72 2.82 -10.67
CA LEU A 237 3.42 2.05 -9.47
C LEU A 237 2.57 2.88 -8.53
N ALA A 238 1.51 2.32 -7.97
CA ALA A 238 0.63 3.00 -7.03
C ALA A 238 0.15 2.07 -5.92
N GLY A 239 -0.14 2.62 -4.74
CA GLY A 239 -0.68 1.84 -3.63
C GLY A 239 -1.02 2.71 -2.42
N ASP A 240 -1.68 2.11 -1.46
CA ASP A 240 -2.01 2.76 -0.19
C ASP A 240 -1.58 1.89 0.99
N SER A 241 -1.18 2.51 2.12
CA SER A 241 -0.82 1.78 3.35
C SER A 241 0.23 0.68 3.08
N ALA A 242 -0.08 -0.58 3.38
CA ALA A 242 0.76 -1.74 3.06
C ALA A 242 1.03 -1.90 1.55
N GLY A 243 0.06 -1.53 0.69
CA GLY A 243 0.28 -1.49 -0.76
C GLY A 243 1.27 -0.40 -1.16
N GLY A 244 1.28 0.73 -0.45
CA GLY A 244 2.33 1.75 -0.58
C GLY A 244 3.71 1.25 -0.14
N ASN A 245 3.78 0.43 0.90
CA ASN A 245 5.01 -0.29 1.25
C ASN A 245 5.47 -1.17 0.08
N LEU A 246 4.57 -1.96 -0.49
CA LEU A 246 4.90 -2.85 -1.61
C LEU A 246 5.38 -2.10 -2.85
N VAL A 247 4.83 -0.91 -3.13
CA VAL A 247 5.34 0.01 -4.18
C VAL A 247 6.81 0.32 -3.95
N PHE A 248 7.16 0.74 -2.73
CA PHE A 248 8.53 1.16 -2.42
C PHE A 248 9.48 -0.02 -2.22
N ALA A 249 9.00 -1.17 -1.76
CA ALA A 249 9.76 -2.41 -1.74
C ALA A 249 10.12 -2.89 -3.16
N LEU A 250 9.15 -2.90 -4.08
CA LEU A 250 9.40 -3.23 -5.49
C LEU A 250 10.36 -2.22 -6.15
N LEU A 251 10.18 -0.92 -5.90
CA LEU A 251 11.08 0.11 -6.42
C LEU A 251 12.51 -0.06 -5.89
N GLN A 252 12.69 -0.32 -4.59
CA GLN A 252 14.02 -0.56 -4.02
C GLN A 252 14.67 -1.83 -4.57
N PHE A 253 13.90 -2.89 -4.78
CA PHE A 253 14.39 -4.10 -5.44
C PHE A 253 14.89 -3.79 -6.86
N LEU A 254 14.11 -3.07 -7.67
CA LEU A 254 14.51 -2.68 -9.03
C LEU A 254 15.75 -1.78 -9.01
N LEU A 255 15.80 -0.79 -8.11
CA LEU A 255 16.98 0.08 -7.93
C LEU A 255 18.22 -0.73 -7.51
N HIS A 256 18.06 -1.72 -6.63
CA HIS A 256 19.16 -2.60 -6.23
C HIS A 256 19.69 -3.40 -7.43
N LEU A 257 18.81 -3.98 -8.24
CA LEU A 257 19.21 -4.67 -9.47
C LEU A 257 20.00 -3.76 -10.42
N HIS A 258 19.56 -2.51 -10.61
CA HIS A 258 20.23 -1.55 -11.47
C HIS A 258 21.62 -1.18 -10.92
N ARG A 259 21.77 -1.02 -9.61
CA ARG A 259 23.05 -0.67 -8.96
C ARG A 259 24.07 -1.81 -8.96
N THR A 260 23.58 -3.05 -8.87
CA THR A 260 24.44 -4.26 -8.79
C THR A 260 24.68 -4.91 -10.15
N SER A 261 23.99 -4.45 -11.21
CA SER A 261 24.20 -4.96 -12.56
C SER A 261 25.61 -4.61 -13.05
N PRO A 262 26.34 -5.58 -13.62
CA PRO A 262 27.65 -5.33 -14.22
C PRO A 262 27.58 -4.59 -15.57
N THR A 263 26.39 -4.36 -16.12
CA THR A 263 26.16 -3.65 -17.37
C THR A 263 26.23 -2.14 -17.16
N ASP A 264 26.56 -1.40 -18.23
CA ASP A 264 26.49 0.06 -18.24
C ASP A 264 25.12 0.55 -17.74
N SER A 265 25.13 1.65 -16.99
CA SER A 265 23.93 2.24 -16.37
C SER A 265 22.78 2.55 -17.36
N SER A 266 23.07 2.57 -18.65
CA SER A 266 22.10 2.76 -19.74
C SER A 266 21.28 1.51 -20.08
N THR A 267 21.71 0.30 -19.67
CA THR A 267 21.06 -0.96 -20.02
C THR A 267 20.38 -1.57 -18.79
N PRO A 268 19.04 -1.77 -18.82
CA PRO A 268 18.34 -2.41 -17.71
C PRO A 268 18.87 -3.83 -17.43
N PRO A 269 18.94 -4.26 -16.15
CA PRO A 269 19.34 -5.60 -15.78
C PRO A 269 18.39 -6.64 -16.39
N LEU A 270 18.91 -7.81 -16.70
CA LEU A 270 18.14 -8.90 -17.29
C LEU A 270 17.64 -9.88 -16.22
N LEU A 271 16.39 -10.25 -16.32
CA LEU A 271 15.77 -11.33 -15.54
C LEU A 271 15.23 -12.42 -16.45
N ARG A 272 15.28 -13.67 -16.01
CA ARG A 272 14.63 -14.76 -16.74
C ARG A 272 13.14 -14.81 -16.40
N PHE A 273 12.29 -14.66 -17.42
CA PHE A 273 10.84 -14.66 -17.29
C PHE A 273 10.20 -15.41 -18.44
N HIS A 274 9.34 -16.39 -18.16
CA HIS A 274 8.75 -17.33 -19.14
C HIS A 274 9.77 -17.92 -20.13
N GLY A 275 10.97 -18.25 -19.64
CA GLY A 275 12.03 -18.87 -20.45
C GLY A 275 12.92 -17.89 -21.23
N ALA A 276 12.54 -16.62 -21.34
CA ALA A 276 13.31 -15.58 -22.02
C ALA A 276 14.11 -14.73 -21.02
N GLN A 277 15.25 -14.18 -21.46
CA GLN A 277 15.95 -13.11 -20.75
C GLN A 277 15.32 -11.79 -21.15
N VAL A 278 14.68 -11.12 -20.19
CA VAL A 278 13.96 -9.85 -20.43
C VAL A 278 14.55 -8.72 -19.58
N PRO A 279 14.63 -7.50 -20.11
CA PRO A 279 15.01 -6.33 -19.32
C PRO A 279 14.04 -6.07 -18.18
N ALA A 280 14.54 -5.64 -17.02
CA ALA A 280 13.78 -5.16 -15.88
C ALA A 280 14.01 -3.64 -15.70
N PRO A 281 13.39 -2.80 -16.53
CA PRO A 281 13.54 -1.35 -16.45
C PRO A 281 12.83 -0.79 -15.20
N LEU A 282 13.18 0.46 -14.83
CA LEU A 282 12.42 1.19 -13.82
C LEU A 282 11.06 1.65 -14.38
N PRO A 283 10.01 1.74 -13.55
CA PRO A 283 8.72 2.29 -13.96
C PRO A 283 8.82 3.80 -14.26
N ALA A 284 7.79 4.35 -14.88
CA ALA A 284 7.69 5.79 -15.16
C ALA A 284 7.72 6.64 -13.88
N ALA A 285 7.06 6.15 -12.84
CA ALA A 285 7.00 6.78 -11.51
C ALA A 285 6.56 5.78 -10.45
N ALA A 286 6.69 6.19 -9.18
CA ALA A 286 6.06 5.50 -8.06
C ALA A 286 5.25 6.49 -7.21
N SER A 287 4.09 6.04 -6.74
CA SER A 287 3.16 6.89 -6.00
C SER A 287 2.48 6.14 -4.87
N ALA A 288 2.25 6.79 -3.73
CA ALA A 288 1.55 6.15 -2.63
C ALA A 288 0.76 7.13 -1.76
N ALA A 289 -0.35 6.62 -1.23
CA ALA A 289 -1.15 7.29 -0.22
C ALA A 289 -0.95 6.62 1.14
N ALA A 290 -0.63 7.41 2.17
CA ALA A 290 -0.52 6.91 3.55
C ALA A 290 0.36 5.64 3.66
N ALA A 291 1.50 5.58 2.97
CA ALA A 291 2.34 4.39 2.85
C ALA A 291 2.89 3.93 4.21
N TRP A 292 2.79 2.64 4.50
CA TRP A 292 3.35 2.03 5.71
C TRP A 292 4.81 1.62 5.47
N LEU A 293 5.75 2.52 5.72
CA LEU A 293 7.16 2.35 5.33
C LEU A 293 8.07 1.79 6.43
N ASP A 294 7.58 1.73 7.66
CA ASP A 294 8.20 1.12 8.83
C ASP A 294 7.25 0.08 9.45
N ILE A 295 7.50 -1.19 9.18
CA ILE A 295 6.66 -2.28 9.72
C ILE A 295 6.69 -2.33 11.25
N SER A 296 7.75 -1.82 11.88
CA SER A 296 7.86 -1.75 13.33
C SER A 296 7.00 -0.64 13.96
N ARG A 297 6.63 0.39 13.17
CA ARG A 297 5.87 1.56 13.61
C ARG A 297 6.55 2.27 14.78
N ALA A 298 7.82 2.64 14.58
CA ALA A 298 8.68 3.15 15.64
C ALA A 298 8.79 4.68 15.68
N LEU A 299 8.35 5.40 14.61
CA LEU A 299 8.60 6.82 14.48
C LEU A 299 7.61 7.68 15.32
N PRO A 300 7.99 8.92 15.68
CA PRO A 300 7.27 9.74 16.66
C PRO A 300 5.79 10.04 16.33
N SER A 301 5.44 10.17 15.05
CA SER A 301 4.04 10.41 14.64
C SER A 301 3.06 9.34 15.10
N ILE A 302 3.54 8.12 15.36
CA ILE A 302 2.73 7.02 15.93
C ILE A 302 2.00 7.45 17.21
N THR A 303 2.65 8.24 18.06
CA THR A 303 2.06 8.73 19.30
C THR A 303 1.52 10.15 19.16
N HIS A 304 2.20 11.03 18.44
CA HIS A 304 1.82 12.43 18.30
C HIS A 304 0.50 12.63 17.55
N ASN A 305 0.24 11.78 16.54
CA ASN A 305 -0.92 11.86 15.66
C ASN A 305 -2.04 10.86 15.98
N GLU A 306 -1.90 10.05 17.03
CA GLU A 306 -2.92 9.06 17.45
C GLU A 306 -4.33 9.67 17.53
N LYS A 307 -4.44 10.92 18.00
CA LYS A 307 -5.72 11.66 18.11
C LYS A 307 -6.45 11.82 16.78
N TYR A 308 -5.74 11.83 15.66
CA TYR A 308 -6.31 12.01 14.33
C TYR A 308 -6.49 10.68 13.57
N ASP A 309 -6.04 9.57 14.15
CA ASP A 309 -6.03 8.28 13.44
C ASP A 309 -6.96 7.23 14.08
N TYR A 310 -7.24 6.18 13.33
CA TYR A 310 -7.98 5.00 13.79
C TYR A 310 -7.09 3.77 13.91
N LEU A 311 -5.86 3.83 13.44
CA LEU A 311 -4.92 2.71 13.59
C LEU A 311 -4.72 2.42 15.09
N PRO A 312 -4.65 1.13 15.49
CA PRO A 312 -4.36 0.80 16.87
C PRO A 312 -2.91 1.20 17.19
N PRO A 313 -2.62 1.59 18.44
CA PRO A 313 -1.25 1.82 18.87
C PRO A 313 -0.38 0.58 18.60
N PRO A 314 0.93 0.74 18.35
CA PRO A 314 1.80 -0.39 18.14
C PRO A 314 1.80 -1.27 19.40
N ASN A 315 1.41 -2.52 19.24
CA ASN A 315 1.59 -3.50 20.29
C ASN A 315 2.99 -4.11 20.11
N HIS A 316 3.89 -3.83 21.03
CA HIS A 316 5.25 -4.39 21.04
C HIS A 316 5.26 -5.83 21.57
N SER A 317 4.12 -6.33 22.09
CA SER A 317 3.93 -7.76 22.29
C SER A 317 3.70 -8.44 20.95
N ASP A 318 4.05 -9.71 20.90
CA ASP A 318 3.90 -10.58 19.75
C ASP A 318 2.52 -10.49 19.09
N ALA A 319 2.48 -10.65 17.78
CA ALA A 319 1.25 -10.81 17.03
C ALA A 319 0.42 -12.01 17.51
N THR A 320 1.05 -13.04 18.10
CA THR A 320 0.37 -14.20 18.70
C THR A 320 -0.51 -13.81 19.87
N ALA A 321 -0.06 -12.90 20.74
CA ALA A 321 -0.87 -12.40 21.86
C ALA A 321 -2.07 -11.55 21.42
N ARG A 322 -2.03 -10.99 20.19
CA ARG A 322 -3.09 -10.14 19.66
C ARG A 322 -4.26 -10.94 19.12
N TYR A 323 -4.02 -12.13 18.57
CA TYR A 323 -5.03 -12.91 17.87
C TYR A 323 -5.17 -14.31 18.46
N PRO A 324 -6.37 -14.77 18.81
CA PRO A 324 -6.61 -16.16 19.19
C PRO A 324 -6.17 -17.11 18.07
N PRO A 325 -5.61 -18.28 18.39
CA PRO A 325 -5.22 -19.28 17.40
C PRO A 325 -6.40 -19.71 16.52
N ASP A 326 -6.12 -19.94 15.23
CA ASP A 326 -7.04 -20.52 14.26
C ASP A 326 -6.29 -21.38 13.24
N ALA A 327 -6.93 -21.70 12.10
CA ALA A 327 -6.32 -22.56 11.06
C ALA A 327 -5.14 -21.91 10.32
N ILE A 328 -4.96 -20.59 10.42
CA ILE A 328 -3.92 -19.85 9.69
C ILE A 328 -2.92 -19.12 10.61
N TRP A 329 -3.22 -19.03 11.90
CA TRP A 329 -2.35 -18.38 12.87
C TRP A 329 -2.41 -19.06 14.25
N PRO A 330 -1.29 -19.27 14.99
CA PRO A 330 0.08 -18.94 14.57
C PRO A 330 0.56 -19.79 13.40
N SER A 331 1.59 -19.31 12.68
CA SER A 331 2.24 -20.07 11.61
C SER A 331 3.06 -21.25 12.18
N ASP A 332 3.33 -22.24 11.33
CA ASP A 332 4.23 -23.34 11.66
C ASP A 332 5.41 -23.35 10.66
N PRO A 333 6.67 -23.12 11.08
CA PRO A 333 7.08 -22.74 12.44
C PRO A 333 6.51 -21.38 12.89
N PRO A 334 6.39 -21.17 14.22
CA PRO A 334 5.90 -19.90 14.76
C PRO A 334 6.74 -18.71 14.30
N ARG A 335 6.04 -17.60 13.95
CA ARG A 335 6.65 -16.37 13.46
C ARG A 335 6.11 -15.20 14.28
N GLY A 336 6.98 -14.33 14.75
CA GLY A 336 6.61 -13.22 15.65
C GLY A 336 5.92 -12.03 14.98
N ASP A 337 5.67 -12.10 13.66
CA ASP A 337 4.89 -11.11 12.91
C ASP A 337 4.06 -11.79 11.82
N LEU A 338 2.90 -11.23 11.49
CA LEU A 338 2.02 -11.79 10.46
C LEU A 338 2.67 -11.77 9.07
N PHE A 339 3.40 -10.68 8.76
CA PHE A 339 3.91 -10.39 7.42
C PHE A 339 5.29 -11.00 7.17
N CYS A 340 6.23 -10.88 8.12
CA CYS A 340 7.60 -11.33 7.92
C CYS A 340 8.16 -12.02 9.17
N THR A 341 9.36 -12.57 9.09
CA THR A 341 10.13 -12.99 10.26
C THR A 341 10.67 -11.77 11.00
N LEU A 342 10.92 -11.88 12.31
CA LEU A 342 11.42 -10.77 13.10
C LEU A 342 12.82 -10.30 12.64
N ASP A 343 13.61 -11.20 12.06
CA ASP A 343 14.92 -10.86 11.49
C ASP A 343 14.85 -9.82 10.39
N LEU A 344 13.73 -9.83 9.64
CA LEU A 344 13.52 -8.94 8.50
C LEU A 344 12.78 -7.63 8.81
N LEU A 345 12.39 -7.38 10.06
CA LEU A 345 11.66 -6.15 10.41
C LEU A 345 12.39 -4.86 10.01
N ASP A 346 13.71 -4.86 10.09
CA ASP A 346 14.57 -3.73 9.72
C ASP A 346 15.22 -3.88 8.33
N HIS A 347 14.73 -4.83 7.52
CA HIS A 347 15.21 -5.04 6.17
C HIS A 347 14.62 -3.98 5.21
N PRO A 348 15.42 -3.36 4.28
CA PRO A 348 14.95 -2.29 3.40
C PRO A 348 13.81 -2.68 2.43
N LEU A 349 13.65 -3.97 2.11
CA LEU A 349 12.52 -4.49 1.31
C LEU A 349 11.28 -4.82 2.16
N VAL A 350 11.37 -4.71 3.47
CA VAL A 350 10.27 -4.87 4.44
C VAL A 350 9.90 -3.52 5.05
N SER A 351 10.88 -2.76 5.47
CA SER A 351 10.75 -1.39 5.99
C SER A 351 11.52 -0.41 5.09
N PRO A 352 10.94 0.03 3.96
CA PRO A 352 11.60 0.89 2.98
C PRO A 352 12.12 2.24 3.52
N VAL A 353 11.62 2.68 4.67
CA VAL A 353 12.17 3.85 5.39
C VAL A 353 13.67 3.70 5.67
N LEU A 354 14.16 2.47 5.80
CA LEU A 354 15.57 2.12 6.07
C LEU A 354 16.42 1.95 4.80
N ALA A 355 15.85 2.13 3.62
CA ALA A 355 16.61 2.02 2.37
C ALA A 355 17.82 2.98 2.38
N ASP A 356 19.00 2.50 1.98
CA ASP A 356 20.22 3.29 1.99
C ASP A 356 20.20 4.45 0.99
N SER A 357 19.58 4.24 -0.15
CA SER A 357 19.55 5.25 -1.20
C SER A 357 18.29 5.15 -2.06
N TRP A 358 17.77 6.32 -2.44
CA TRP A 358 16.74 6.53 -3.44
C TRP A 358 17.30 7.11 -4.75
N ALA A 359 18.61 7.41 -4.81
CA ALA A 359 19.25 7.97 -6.00
C ALA A 359 18.95 7.09 -7.22
N GLY A 360 18.59 7.74 -8.33
CA GLY A 360 18.18 7.06 -9.57
C GLY A 360 16.73 6.58 -9.59
N ALA A 361 15.94 6.83 -8.53
CA ALA A 361 14.52 6.54 -8.56
C ALA A 361 13.79 7.45 -9.58
N PRO A 362 12.71 6.96 -10.21
CA PRO A 362 11.83 7.79 -11.01
C PRO A 362 11.09 8.81 -10.12
N PRO A 363 10.35 9.78 -10.71
CA PRO A 363 9.55 10.72 -9.95
C PRO A 363 8.63 10.05 -8.94
N LEU A 364 8.51 10.65 -7.75
CA LEU A 364 7.70 10.13 -6.66
C LEU A 364 6.52 11.06 -6.35
N PHE A 365 5.34 10.49 -6.09
CA PHE A 365 4.23 11.18 -5.47
C PHE A 365 3.87 10.52 -4.14
N LEU A 366 3.85 11.30 -3.08
CA LEU A 366 3.54 10.84 -1.74
C LEU A 366 2.48 11.73 -1.13
N ASN A 367 1.40 11.14 -0.63
CA ASN A 367 0.45 11.89 0.17
C ASN A 367 0.18 11.19 1.50
N THR A 368 -0.13 11.99 2.53
CA THR A 368 -0.46 11.51 3.86
C THR A 368 -1.46 12.45 4.55
N GLY A 369 -2.18 11.92 5.51
CA GLY A 369 -2.86 12.74 6.50
C GLY A 369 -1.89 13.33 7.52
N GLU A 370 -2.41 13.86 8.60
CA GLU A 370 -1.68 14.09 9.85
C GLU A 370 -2.02 12.88 10.76
N GLU A 371 -1.46 11.73 10.39
CA GLU A 371 -1.81 10.40 10.88
C GLU A 371 -0.60 9.67 11.46
N MET A 372 -0.78 8.47 11.98
CA MET A 372 0.27 7.79 12.73
C MET A 372 1.51 7.45 11.88
N LEU A 373 1.38 7.25 10.55
CA LEU A 373 2.49 6.90 9.66
C LEU A 373 3.14 8.11 8.97
N THR A 374 2.78 9.34 9.37
CA THR A 374 3.21 10.58 8.69
C THR A 374 4.73 10.75 8.64
N ASP A 375 5.45 10.46 9.73
CA ASP A 375 6.90 10.74 9.81
C ASP A 375 7.71 9.85 8.86
N GLU A 376 7.34 8.60 8.70
CA GLU A 376 8.06 7.69 7.78
C GLU A 376 7.89 8.11 6.32
N ILE A 377 6.71 8.66 5.95
CA ILE A 377 6.44 9.16 4.60
C ILE A 377 7.20 10.48 4.37
N LYS A 378 7.17 11.41 5.32
CA LYS A 378 7.96 12.67 5.31
C LYS A 378 9.45 12.38 5.21
N PHE A 379 9.93 11.41 5.98
CA PHE A 379 11.34 11.02 6.00
C PHE A 379 11.79 10.46 4.63
N LEU A 380 11.01 9.56 4.03
CA LEU A 380 11.31 9.05 2.69
C LEU A 380 11.30 10.18 1.66
N ALA A 381 10.27 11.05 1.66
CA ALA A 381 10.16 12.18 0.74
C ALA A 381 11.39 13.09 0.82
N ALA A 382 11.76 13.50 2.04
CA ALA A 382 12.90 14.37 2.27
C ALA A 382 14.23 13.73 1.82
N ARG A 383 14.43 12.45 2.09
CA ARG A 383 15.63 11.74 1.67
C ARG A 383 15.73 11.59 0.16
N ALA A 384 14.64 11.23 -0.49
CA ALA A 384 14.60 11.11 -1.95
C ALA A 384 14.92 12.47 -2.60
N ALA A 385 14.30 13.55 -2.13
CA ALA A 385 14.56 14.91 -2.63
C ALA A 385 16.04 15.33 -2.45
N ARG A 386 16.62 15.09 -1.26
CA ARG A 386 18.06 15.37 -1.01
C ARG A 386 19.00 14.56 -1.90
N GLN A 387 18.55 13.44 -2.45
CA GLN A 387 19.30 12.57 -3.37
C GLN A 387 19.01 12.88 -4.85
N GLY A 388 18.35 14.00 -5.14
CA GLY A 388 18.07 14.46 -6.50
C GLY A 388 16.89 13.82 -7.18
N VAL A 389 16.03 13.09 -6.43
CA VAL A 389 14.78 12.54 -6.95
C VAL A 389 13.71 13.61 -6.96
N ALA A 390 12.99 13.75 -8.06
CA ALA A 390 11.82 14.63 -8.14
C ALA A 390 10.66 14.08 -7.25
N VAL A 391 10.17 14.88 -6.30
CA VAL A 391 9.15 14.48 -5.35
C VAL A 391 8.00 15.48 -5.31
N GLU A 392 6.79 15.03 -5.59
CA GLU A 392 5.56 15.75 -5.21
C GLU A 392 5.04 15.16 -3.90
N PHE A 393 4.97 15.99 -2.86
CA PHE A 393 4.51 15.59 -1.53
C PHE A 393 3.29 16.40 -1.10
N GLU A 394 2.28 15.73 -0.54
CA GLU A 394 1.10 16.40 0.01
C GLU A 394 0.77 15.89 1.42
N GLN A 395 0.60 16.82 2.37
CA GLN A 395 0.11 16.51 3.71
C GLN A 395 -1.21 17.21 3.97
N TYR A 396 -2.18 16.47 4.52
CA TYR A 396 -3.53 16.95 4.80
C TYR A 396 -3.74 17.04 6.31
N GLN A 397 -3.96 18.26 6.80
CA GLN A 397 -4.14 18.56 8.22
C GLN A 397 -5.22 17.71 8.85
N ALA A 398 -4.91 17.08 9.97
CA ALA A 398 -5.81 16.28 10.81
C ALA A 398 -6.55 15.14 10.06
N MET A 399 -6.16 14.79 8.83
CA MET A 399 -6.79 13.69 8.12
C MET A 399 -6.23 12.35 8.63
N PRO A 400 -7.12 11.34 8.86
CA PRO A 400 -6.73 10.02 9.31
C PRO A 400 -6.07 9.19 8.21
N HIS A 401 -5.49 8.07 8.59
CA HIS A 401 -4.91 7.08 7.68
C HIS A 401 -5.86 6.73 6.53
N CYS A 402 -5.38 6.71 5.29
CA CYS A 402 -6.14 6.42 4.07
C CYS A 402 -7.46 7.21 3.93
N PHE A 403 -7.52 8.47 4.41
CA PHE A 403 -8.74 9.28 4.43
C PHE A 403 -9.40 9.42 3.06
N ALA A 404 -8.63 9.50 1.98
CA ALA A 404 -9.15 9.68 0.63
C ALA A 404 -9.98 8.49 0.13
N MET A 405 -9.71 7.29 0.67
CA MET A 405 -10.49 6.08 0.44
C MET A 405 -11.71 6.01 1.37
N LEU A 406 -11.50 6.24 2.66
CA LEU A 406 -12.51 6.04 3.70
C LEU A 406 -13.58 7.14 3.75
N LEU A 407 -13.20 8.35 3.38
CA LEU A 407 -14.03 9.56 3.40
C LEU A 407 -14.13 10.19 2.00
N PRO A 408 -14.57 9.46 0.98
CA PRO A 408 -14.45 9.88 -0.42
C PRO A 408 -15.23 11.15 -0.77
N GLY A 409 -16.19 11.55 0.07
CA GLY A 409 -17.01 12.76 -0.10
C GLY A 409 -16.41 14.04 0.45
N LEU A 410 -15.30 13.99 1.18
CA LEU A 410 -14.66 15.19 1.70
C LEU A 410 -13.98 15.97 0.56
N PRO A 411 -14.03 17.32 0.59
CA PRO A 411 -13.30 18.16 -0.36
C PRO A 411 -11.81 17.84 -0.42
N THR A 412 -11.18 17.61 0.74
CA THR A 412 -9.78 17.19 0.86
C THR A 412 -9.51 15.84 0.19
N SER A 413 -10.42 14.86 0.31
CA SER A 413 -10.32 13.56 -0.34
C SER A 413 -10.47 13.65 -1.87
N VAL A 414 -11.37 14.50 -2.35
CA VAL A 414 -11.53 14.77 -3.78
C VAL A 414 -10.28 15.42 -4.35
N ARG A 415 -9.73 16.43 -3.65
CA ARG A 415 -8.50 17.10 -4.05
C ARG A 415 -7.30 16.13 -4.07
N CYS A 416 -7.14 15.31 -3.02
CA CYS A 416 -6.06 14.33 -2.92
C CYS A 416 -6.05 13.36 -4.10
N VAL A 417 -7.21 12.74 -4.43
CA VAL A 417 -7.28 11.80 -5.55
C VAL A 417 -7.07 12.50 -6.90
N ARG A 418 -7.52 13.76 -7.03
CA ARG A 418 -7.26 14.56 -8.23
C ARG A 418 -5.76 14.81 -8.42
N ALA A 419 -5.07 15.31 -7.39
CA ALA A 419 -3.63 15.56 -7.45
C ALA A 419 -2.84 14.27 -7.77
N TRP A 420 -3.22 13.15 -7.15
CA TRP A 420 -2.61 11.85 -7.44
C TRP A 420 -2.85 11.41 -8.90
N GLY A 421 -4.09 11.54 -9.39
CA GLY A 421 -4.41 11.22 -10.79
C GLY A 421 -3.69 12.13 -11.79
N GLU A 422 -3.62 13.44 -11.52
CA GLU A 422 -2.87 14.39 -12.34
C GLU A 422 -1.38 14.08 -12.40
N PHE A 423 -0.75 13.70 -11.28
CA PHE A 423 0.63 13.23 -11.27
C PHE A 423 0.81 12.01 -12.19
N CYS A 424 -0.02 10.98 -12.03
CA CYS A 424 0.05 9.77 -12.85
C CYS A 424 -0.09 10.09 -14.35
N ARG A 425 -1.00 11.01 -14.71
CA ARG A 425 -1.21 11.45 -16.09
C ARG A 425 0.03 12.18 -16.64
N LYS A 426 0.52 13.19 -15.92
CA LYS A 426 1.68 14.01 -16.35
C LYS A 426 2.92 13.14 -16.63
N VAL A 427 3.23 12.20 -15.73
CA VAL A 427 4.39 11.31 -15.92
C VAL A 427 4.22 10.43 -17.15
N GLY A 428 3.04 9.85 -17.35
CA GLY A 428 2.77 9.02 -18.51
C GLY A 428 2.80 9.78 -19.84
N GLU A 429 2.29 11.02 -19.89
CA GLU A 429 2.35 11.89 -21.06
C GLU A 429 3.76 12.36 -21.37
N GLY A 430 4.57 12.66 -20.34
CA GLY A 430 5.95 13.11 -20.45
C GLY A 430 6.95 12.03 -20.87
N GLY A 431 6.54 10.76 -21.03
CA GLY A 431 7.47 9.68 -21.41
C GLY A 431 8.30 9.13 -20.26
N GLY A 432 7.87 9.33 -19.01
CA GLY A 432 8.54 8.82 -17.80
C GLY A 432 9.71 9.70 -17.35
N MET A 433 10.74 9.08 -16.80
CA MET A 433 11.90 9.79 -16.20
C MET A 433 12.57 10.81 -17.15
N GLU A 434 12.75 10.46 -18.42
CA GLU A 434 13.47 11.28 -19.39
C GLU A 434 12.71 12.55 -19.78
N GLY A 435 11.39 12.52 -19.71
CA GLY A 435 10.52 13.64 -20.07
C GLY A 435 9.87 14.36 -18.90
N TRP A 436 10.18 13.99 -17.66
CA TRP A 436 9.62 14.64 -16.49
C TRP A 436 10.19 16.06 -16.31
N VAL A 437 9.33 17.06 -16.39
CA VAL A 437 9.65 18.49 -16.21
C VAL A 437 9.12 19.03 -14.87
N GLY A 438 8.61 18.14 -13.98
CA GLY A 438 8.06 18.54 -12.70
C GLY A 438 9.14 18.93 -11.69
N GLU A 439 8.86 19.96 -10.91
CA GLU A 439 9.71 20.41 -9.80
C GLU A 439 9.37 19.59 -8.54
N THR A 440 10.37 19.41 -7.68
CA THR A 440 10.14 18.93 -6.31
C THR A 440 9.30 19.96 -5.56
N LYS A 441 8.14 19.55 -5.06
CA LYS A 441 7.22 20.44 -4.34
C LYS A 441 6.54 19.72 -3.17
N GLY A 442 6.43 20.41 -2.06
CA GLY A 442 5.66 19.99 -0.89
C GLY A 442 4.45 20.91 -0.68
N THR A 443 3.29 20.33 -0.44
CA THR A 443 2.06 21.09 -0.17
C THR A 443 1.41 20.61 1.13
N TRP A 444 1.17 21.52 2.04
CA TRP A 444 0.34 21.29 3.21
C TRP A 444 -1.05 21.87 2.96
N VAL A 445 -2.10 21.09 3.29
CA VAL A 445 -3.50 21.43 3.00
C VAL A 445 -4.30 21.48 4.28
N GLU A 446 -4.89 22.64 4.58
CA GLU A 446 -5.72 22.85 5.76
C GLU A 446 -7.04 22.06 5.66
N ALA A 447 -7.45 21.43 6.76
CA ALA A 447 -8.57 20.49 6.79
C ALA A 447 -9.92 21.09 6.36
N ARG A 448 -10.24 22.29 6.85
CA ARG A 448 -11.57 22.91 6.65
C ARG A 448 -11.63 23.83 5.45
N THR A 449 -10.62 24.65 5.26
CA THR A 449 -10.63 25.69 4.23
C THR A 449 -10.05 25.20 2.91
N GLY A 450 -9.22 24.14 2.95
CA GLY A 450 -8.45 23.68 1.81
C GLY A 450 -7.32 24.65 1.42
N ARG A 451 -7.00 25.63 2.28
CA ARG A 451 -5.87 26.53 2.06
C ARG A 451 -4.58 25.73 1.93
N GLU A 452 -3.78 26.09 0.95
CA GLU A 452 -2.52 25.42 0.65
C GLU A 452 -1.34 26.27 1.12
N GLU A 453 -0.36 25.60 1.73
CA GLU A 453 0.93 26.18 2.07
C GLU A 453 2.04 25.33 1.45
N GLN A 454 3.01 26.01 0.84
CA GLN A 454 4.17 25.33 0.28
C GLN A 454 5.15 24.95 1.40
N ARG A 455 5.73 23.77 1.28
CA ARG A 455 6.75 23.23 2.20
C ARG A 455 7.95 22.77 1.42
N GLU A 456 9.14 23.03 1.92
CA GLU A 456 10.37 22.52 1.34
C GLU A 456 10.48 21.00 1.60
N VAL A 457 10.45 20.19 0.54
CA VAL A 457 10.42 18.72 0.68
C VAL A 457 11.66 18.19 1.37
N ALA A 458 12.83 18.76 1.09
CA ALA A 458 14.09 18.34 1.70
C ALA A 458 14.14 18.55 3.22
N GLU A 459 13.27 19.40 3.77
CA GLU A 459 13.19 19.71 5.20
C GLU A 459 12.09 18.95 5.95
N LEU A 460 11.22 18.21 5.26
CA LEU A 460 10.05 17.54 5.84
C LEU A 460 10.37 16.54 6.96
N SER A 461 11.60 16.04 7.02
CA SER A 461 12.01 15.08 8.07
C SER A 461 12.10 15.66 9.48
N ASP A 462 11.88 16.98 9.65
CA ASP A 462 11.85 17.68 10.94
C ASP A 462 13.07 17.35 11.83
N GLY A 463 14.25 17.24 11.23
CA GLY A 463 15.50 16.91 11.92
C GLY A 463 15.74 15.41 12.15
N LEU A 464 14.83 14.52 11.80
CA LEU A 464 15.09 13.09 11.84
C LEU A 464 16.21 12.72 10.86
N GLY A 465 17.30 12.14 11.38
CA GLY A 465 18.39 11.57 10.62
C GLY A 465 18.27 10.05 10.49
N MET A 466 19.03 9.45 9.55
CA MET A 466 19.01 7.99 9.34
C MET A 466 19.48 7.21 10.58
N GLU A 467 20.45 7.72 11.31
CA GLU A 467 20.95 7.07 12.54
C GLU A 467 19.83 6.96 13.59
N GLU A 468 19.07 8.05 13.76
CA GLU A 468 17.96 8.06 14.71
C GLU A 468 16.82 7.12 14.26
N VAL A 469 16.46 7.12 12.98
CA VAL A 469 15.46 6.19 12.43
C VAL A 469 15.91 4.73 12.63
N ARG A 470 17.16 4.40 12.33
CA ARG A 470 17.71 3.06 12.59
C ARG A 470 17.68 2.68 14.06
N ARG A 471 18.01 3.61 14.95
CA ARG A 471 17.96 3.40 16.40
C ARG A 471 16.55 3.08 16.87
N LEU A 472 15.56 3.89 16.46
CA LEU A 472 14.15 3.71 16.83
C LEU A 472 13.58 2.39 16.32
N VAL A 473 13.81 2.06 15.05
CA VAL A 473 13.38 0.79 14.44
C VAL A 473 14.07 -0.40 15.12
N GLY A 474 15.38 -0.30 15.41
CA GLY A 474 16.13 -1.33 16.11
C GLY A 474 15.62 -1.58 17.53
N GLU A 475 15.27 -0.53 18.27
CA GLU A 475 14.64 -0.64 19.59
C GLU A 475 13.26 -1.31 19.52
N ALA A 476 12.43 -0.93 18.53
CA ALA A 476 11.13 -1.55 18.34
C ALA A 476 11.24 -3.03 17.94
N LYS A 477 12.19 -3.38 17.06
CA LYS A 477 12.54 -4.76 16.72
C LYS A 477 12.97 -5.53 17.96
N GLY A 478 13.89 -4.98 18.77
CA GLY A 478 14.36 -5.62 20.00
C GLY A 478 13.24 -5.92 20.99
N LYS A 479 12.29 -5.01 21.16
CA LYS A 479 11.10 -5.23 22.01
C LYS A 479 10.22 -6.36 21.49
N ARG A 480 10.00 -6.45 20.16
CA ARG A 480 9.21 -7.54 19.55
C ARG A 480 9.90 -8.90 19.69
N VAL A 481 11.22 -8.95 19.47
CA VAL A 481 12.01 -10.19 19.66
C VAL A 481 11.92 -10.67 21.11
N ALA A 482 12.15 -9.77 22.08
CA ALA A 482 12.06 -10.11 23.50
C ALA A 482 10.66 -10.58 23.91
N GLY A 483 9.61 -9.96 23.38
CA GLY A 483 8.22 -10.38 23.57
C GLY A 483 7.96 -11.79 23.05
N PHE A 484 8.37 -12.06 21.82
CA PHE A 484 8.20 -13.37 21.17
C PHE A 484 8.94 -14.50 21.90
N GLU A 485 10.21 -14.28 22.28
CA GLU A 485 10.98 -15.27 23.05
C GLU A 485 10.37 -15.52 24.44
N GLY A 486 9.79 -14.50 25.05
CA GLY A 486 9.09 -14.61 26.34
C GLY A 486 7.85 -15.51 26.23
N GLU A 487 7.05 -15.35 25.16
CA GLU A 487 5.85 -16.16 24.92
C GLU A 487 6.17 -17.60 24.51
N ALA A 488 7.18 -17.80 23.66
CA ALA A 488 7.62 -19.15 23.27
C ALA A 488 8.00 -20.04 24.46
N LYS A 489 8.45 -19.44 25.58
CA LYS A 489 8.73 -20.14 26.81
C LYS A 489 7.49 -20.53 27.62
N THR A 490 6.35 -19.89 27.35
CA THR A 490 5.08 -20.10 28.10
C THR A 490 4.08 -20.98 27.36
N LEU A 491 4.27 -21.20 26.05
CA LEU A 491 3.43 -22.10 25.28
C LEU A 491 3.65 -23.55 25.66
N PRO A 492 2.58 -24.37 25.80
CA PRO A 492 2.71 -25.80 26.01
C PRO A 492 3.51 -26.44 24.88
N LYS A 493 4.46 -27.34 25.20
CA LYS A 493 5.28 -28.07 24.20
C LYS A 493 4.50 -28.84 23.13
N ALA A 494 3.17 -28.95 23.26
CA ALA A 494 2.28 -29.53 22.26
C ALA A 494 1.76 -28.50 21.21
N ALA A 495 2.13 -27.24 21.34
CA ALA A 495 1.79 -26.15 20.41
C ALA A 495 3.04 -25.58 19.70
N LEU A 496 4.20 -26.16 19.98
CA LEU A 496 5.48 -26.02 19.30
C LEU A 496 5.75 -27.31 18.51
#